data_71f1d20792a4ff807d3b3a32721127ac
#
_entry.id   71f1d20792a4ff807d3b3a32721127ac
#
_cell.length_a   1.000
_cell.length_b   1.000
_cell.length_c   1.000
_cell.angle_alpha   90.00
_cell.angle_beta   90.00
_cell.angle_gamma   90.00
#
_symmetry.space_group_name_H-M   'P 1'
#
loop_
_entity.id
_entity.type
_entity.pdbx_description
1 polymer ?
#
loop_
_entity_poly.entity_id
_entity_poly.type
_entity_poly.pdbx_seq_one_letter_code
_entity_poly.pdbx_strand_id
1 'polypeptide(L)'
;DKKALHACQDLGYDFPEITTWIRANEKDFELVKQAGVKETGILVSCSDYHIFKKMHLTRKQAMDKYLGIVKAALDRGIRPRCHFEDITRADFYGFVLPFAEELMYLSEESGLPIKIRACDTMGYGVHYYGAALPRSVPGIIYGLHHYARVPSEQLEWHGHNDFYKVVSNAGTAWMYGCSSVNCSLLGIGERTGNCPLEAMAIEYASLRGTLDGMDLTAVTEIAEYMEREIGIEISPRQPFVGRHFNVTRAGIHADGLLKDEEIYNIFDTAKILNRPALVAVDATSGTAGVTHWLNSYFRLKGDEVIPKTDPLVTTLRDLVAELYAQGRNTVMGDEELEIMVRTIDTE
;
A
#
# COMPACT_ATOMS: atom_id res chain seq x y z
N ASP A 1 -17.60 -6.45 -13.62
CA ASP A 1 -16.68 -5.37 -13.99
C ASP A 1 -17.39 -4.19 -14.67
N LYS A 2 -18.22 -4.36 -15.76
CA LYS A 2 -18.91 -3.25 -16.43
C LYS A 2 -19.81 -2.43 -15.49
N LYS A 3 -20.59 -3.09 -14.62
CA LYS A 3 -21.46 -2.40 -13.64
C LYS A 3 -20.65 -1.55 -12.65
N ALA A 4 -19.53 -2.08 -12.15
CA ALA A 4 -18.66 -1.34 -11.24
C ALA A 4 -18.01 -0.13 -11.94
N LEU A 5 -17.55 -0.30 -13.18
CA LEU A 5 -17.01 0.79 -14.00
C LEU A 5 -18.02 1.93 -14.17
N HIS A 6 -19.25 1.61 -14.59
CA HIS A 6 -20.32 2.61 -14.76
C HIS A 6 -20.68 3.27 -13.43
N ALA A 7 -20.79 2.50 -12.34
CA ALA A 7 -21.04 3.08 -11.02
C ALA A 7 -19.97 4.08 -10.58
N CYS A 8 -18.69 3.79 -10.88
CA CYS A 8 -17.61 4.75 -10.62
C CYS A 8 -17.70 6.00 -11.51
N GLN A 9 -18.07 5.83 -12.80
CA GLN A 9 -18.26 6.96 -13.72
C GLN A 9 -19.45 7.85 -13.32
N ASP A 10 -20.53 7.23 -12.85
CA ASP A 10 -21.75 7.92 -12.43
C ASP A 10 -21.55 8.81 -11.19
N LEU A 11 -20.46 8.62 -10.44
CA LEU A 11 -20.08 9.52 -9.35
C LEU A 11 -19.71 10.93 -9.82
N GLY A 12 -19.37 11.08 -11.11
CA GLY A 12 -19.15 12.40 -11.73
C GLY A 12 -17.92 13.15 -11.23
N TYR A 13 -16.94 12.47 -10.67
CA TYR A 13 -15.68 13.11 -10.25
C TYR A 13 -14.78 13.39 -11.45
N ASP A 14 -14.18 14.59 -11.49
CA ASP A 14 -13.14 14.92 -12.46
C ASP A 14 -11.82 14.19 -12.18
N PHE A 15 -11.59 13.82 -10.93
CA PHE A 15 -10.44 13.07 -10.45
C PHE A 15 -10.87 12.11 -9.31
N PRO A 16 -10.37 10.87 -9.28
CA PRO A 16 -9.36 10.24 -10.16
C PRO A 16 -9.91 9.85 -11.54
N GLU A 17 -9.02 9.81 -12.56
CA GLU A 17 -9.38 9.28 -13.88
C GLU A 17 -9.60 7.78 -13.82
N ILE A 18 -10.72 7.32 -14.35
CA ILE A 18 -11.06 5.89 -14.43
C ILE A 18 -10.42 5.30 -15.69
N THR A 19 -9.64 4.24 -15.51
CA THR A 19 -8.95 3.53 -16.58
C THR A 19 -9.35 2.05 -16.60
N THR A 20 -8.98 1.36 -17.68
CA THR A 20 -9.17 -0.08 -17.82
C THR A 20 -7.84 -0.80 -17.97
N TRP A 21 -7.90 -2.13 -18.05
CA TRP A 21 -6.76 -2.99 -18.35
C TRP A 21 -7.19 -4.09 -19.30
N ILE A 22 -6.38 -4.34 -20.32
CA ILE A 22 -6.62 -5.38 -21.33
C ILE A 22 -5.35 -6.21 -21.56
N ARG A 23 -5.53 -7.35 -22.17
CA ARG A 23 -4.43 -8.10 -22.79
C ARG A 23 -3.98 -7.38 -24.05
N ALA A 24 -2.76 -7.66 -24.53
CA ALA A 24 -2.26 -7.17 -25.82
C ALA A 24 -3.03 -7.84 -26.98
N ASN A 25 -4.28 -7.41 -27.22
CA ASN A 25 -5.19 -7.93 -28.23
C ASN A 25 -6.08 -6.78 -28.75
N GLU A 26 -6.05 -6.53 -30.04
CA GLU A 26 -6.82 -5.46 -30.69
C GLU A 26 -8.34 -5.55 -30.46
N LYS A 27 -8.87 -6.77 -30.38
CA LYS A 27 -10.32 -6.98 -30.18
C LYS A 27 -10.81 -6.40 -28.86
N ASP A 28 -9.92 -6.29 -27.87
CA ASP A 28 -10.30 -5.78 -26.56
C ASP A 28 -10.49 -4.24 -26.58
N PHE A 29 -9.98 -3.50 -27.59
CA PHE A 29 -10.18 -2.06 -27.73
C PHE A 29 -11.64 -1.65 -27.96
N GLU A 30 -12.45 -2.52 -28.55
CA GLU A 30 -13.90 -2.25 -28.66
C GLU A 30 -14.56 -2.17 -27.28
N LEU A 31 -14.11 -2.98 -26.32
CA LEU A 31 -14.60 -2.91 -24.94
C LEU A 31 -14.15 -1.62 -24.25
N VAL A 32 -12.92 -1.19 -24.48
CA VAL A 32 -12.38 0.08 -23.95
C VAL A 32 -13.19 1.27 -24.47
N LYS A 33 -13.49 1.27 -25.77
CA LYS A 33 -14.31 2.31 -26.41
C LYS A 33 -15.74 2.32 -25.89
N GLN A 34 -16.37 1.17 -25.76
CA GLN A 34 -17.73 1.02 -25.18
C GLN A 34 -17.78 1.45 -23.72
N ALA A 35 -16.68 1.31 -22.98
CA ALA A 35 -16.56 1.75 -21.60
C ALA A 35 -16.39 3.27 -21.47
N GLY A 36 -16.16 4.00 -22.58
CA GLY A 36 -15.98 5.44 -22.58
C GLY A 36 -14.69 5.95 -21.91
N VAL A 37 -13.72 5.05 -21.65
CA VAL A 37 -12.44 5.41 -21.02
C VAL A 37 -11.42 5.81 -22.08
N LYS A 38 -10.52 6.74 -21.70
CA LYS A 38 -9.52 7.31 -22.61
C LYS A 38 -8.15 6.66 -22.48
N GLU A 39 -7.91 5.90 -21.41
CA GLU A 39 -6.63 5.25 -21.14
C GLU A 39 -6.85 3.78 -20.75
N THR A 40 -6.00 2.88 -21.25
CA THR A 40 -6.04 1.47 -20.87
C THR A 40 -4.65 0.90 -20.64
N GLY A 41 -4.52 0.08 -19.61
CA GLY A 41 -3.36 -0.77 -19.40
C GLY A 41 -3.29 -1.88 -20.47
N ILE A 42 -2.11 -2.12 -21.02
CA ILE A 42 -1.82 -3.18 -21.98
C ILE A 42 -0.69 -4.03 -21.44
N LEU A 43 -0.91 -5.32 -21.27
CA LEU A 43 0.10 -6.24 -20.79
C LEU A 43 1.14 -6.53 -21.87
N VAL A 44 2.39 -6.15 -21.61
CA VAL A 44 3.54 -6.42 -22.48
C VAL A 44 4.63 -7.14 -21.69
N SER A 45 4.81 -8.42 -21.92
CA SER A 45 5.80 -9.22 -21.19
C SER A 45 7.22 -8.96 -21.71
N CYS A 46 8.15 -8.68 -20.79
CA CYS A 46 9.50 -8.24 -21.14
C CYS A 46 10.59 -9.31 -20.90
N SER A 47 10.35 -10.30 -20.02
CA SER A 47 11.37 -11.31 -19.73
C SER A 47 11.40 -12.42 -20.75
N ASP A 48 12.58 -12.99 -20.96
CA ASP A 48 12.78 -14.16 -21.81
C ASP A 48 11.94 -15.37 -21.36
N TYR A 49 11.65 -15.48 -20.06
CA TYR A 49 10.74 -16.51 -19.53
C TYR A 49 9.35 -16.41 -20.16
N HIS A 50 8.83 -15.21 -20.28
CA HIS A 50 7.53 -14.99 -20.88
C HIS A 50 7.58 -15.01 -22.40
N ILE A 51 8.57 -14.35 -23.00
CA ILE A 51 8.69 -14.26 -24.46
C ILE A 51 8.92 -15.63 -25.08
N PHE A 52 9.90 -16.39 -24.59
CA PHE A 52 10.27 -17.68 -25.20
C PHE A 52 9.40 -18.84 -24.73
N LYS A 53 9.13 -18.93 -23.40
CA LYS A 53 8.47 -20.12 -22.81
C LYS A 53 6.95 -20.02 -22.81
N LYS A 54 6.38 -18.82 -22.55
CA LYS A 54 4.93 -18.60 -22.49
C LYS A 54 4.33 -18.28 -23.85
N MET A 55 5.01 -17.42 -24.62
CA MET A 55 4.47 -16.94 -25.89
C MET A 55 5.07 -17.64 -27.11
N HIS A 56 6.17 -18.37 -26.95
CA HIS A 56 6.90 -19.04 -28.05
C HIS A 56 7.31 -18.09 -29.18
N LEU A 57 7.72 -16.86 -28.81
CA LEU A 57 8.18 -15.81 -29.74
C LEU A 57 9.66 -15.52 -29.55
N THR A 58 10.29 -14.98 -30.57
CA THR A 58 11.57 -14.29 -30.44
C THR A 58 11.35 -12.89 -29.87
N ARG A 59 12.39 -12.24 -29.29
CA ARG A 59 12.31 -10.85 -28.82
C ARG A 59 11.80 -9.89 -29.90
N LYS A 60 12.28 -10.04 -31.13
CA LYS A 60 11.82 -9.23 -32.27
C LYS A 60 10.34 -9.42 -32.54
N GLN A 61 9.85 -10.64 -32.60
CA GLN A 61 8.43 -10.94 -32.81
C GLN A 61 7.55 -10.40 -31.69
N ALA A 62 8.02 -10.48 -30.44
CA ALA A 62 7.31 -9.90 -29.30
C ALA A 62 7.22 -8.37 -29.40
N MET A 63 8.33 -7.71 -29.74
CA MET A 63 8.40 -6.26 -29.94
C MET A 63 7.48 -5.82 -31.07
N ASP A 64 7.60 -6.43 -32.25
CA ASP A 64 6.75 -6.12 -33.44
C ASP A 64 5.26 -6.26 -33.10
N LYS A 65 4.89 -7.33 -32.38
CA LYS A 65 3.51 -7.56 -31.92
C LYS A 65 3.03 -6.45 -30.98
N TYR A 66 3.81 -6.11 -29.95
CA TYR A 66 3.41 -5.10 -28.97
C TYR A 66 3.33 -3.72 -29.59
N LEU A 67 4.27 -3.33 -30.43
CA LEU A 67 4.23 -2.06 -31.16
C LEU A 67 2.99 -1.97 -32.06
N GLY A 68 2.62 -3.07 -32.74
CA GLY A 68 1.39 -3.14 -33.52
C GLY A 68 0.12 -2.89 -32.68
N ILE A 69 0.05 -3.48 -31.48
CA ILE A 69 -1.07 -3.26 -30.55
C ILE A 69 -1.11 -1.82 -30.04
N VAL A 70 0.05 -1.25 -29.70
CA VAL A 70 0.16 0.15 -29.23
C VAL A 70 -0.28 1.10 -30.33
N LYS A 71 0.19 0.92 -31.57
CA LYS A 71 -0.26 1.71 -32.73
C LYS A 71 -1.78 1.64 -32.91
N ALA A 72 -2.34 0.43 -32.82
CA ALA A 72 -3.78 0.24 -32.92
C ALA A 72 -4.59 0.95 -31.82
N ALA A 73 -4.02 1.11 -30.62
CA ALA A 73 -4.63 1.94 -29.55
C ALA A 73 -4.57 3.44 -29.91
N LEU A 74 -3.40 3.92 -30.32
CA LEU A 74 -3.18 5.32 -30.70
C LEU A 74 -4.09 5.75 -31.88
N ASP A 75 -4.22 4.90 -32.90
CA ASP A 75 -5.13 5.13 -34.05
C ASP A 75 -6.60 5.29 -33.64
N ARG A 76 -6.97 4.74 -32.49
CA ARG A 76 -8.30 4.84 -31.90
C ARG A 76 -8.43 5.99 -30.88
N GLY A 77 -7.40 6.79 -30.71
CA GLY A 77 -7.36 7.87 -29.73
C GLY A 77 -7.29 7.39 -28.28
N ILE A 78 -6.89 6.12 -28.03
CA ILE A 78 -6.75 5.53 -26.72
C ILE A 78 -5.30 5.69 -26.25
N ARG A 79 -5.08 6.28 -25.07
CA ARG A 79 -3.76 6.40 -24.46
C ARG A 79 -3.34 5.04 -23.88
N PRO A 80 -2.26 4.40 -24.38
CA PRO A 80 -1.79 3.13 -23.86
C PRO A 80 -0.92 3.34 -22.61
N ARG A 81 -1.14 2.49 -21.60
CA ARG A 81 -0.24 2.27 -20.47
C ARG A 81 0.39 0.90 -20.61
N CYS A 82 1.62 0.82 -21.05
CA CYS A 82 2.32 -0.43 -21.29
C CYS A 82 2.86 -1.01 -19.97
N HIS A 83 2.31 -2.14 -19.53
CA HIS A 83 2.76 -2.86 -18.35
C HIS A 83 3.92 -3.79 -18.72
N PHE A 84 5.15 -3.40 -18.41
CA PHE A 84 6.37 -4.16 -18.67
C PHE A 84 6.48 -5.33 -17.69
N GLU A 85 5.69 -6.37 -17.95
CA GLU A 85 5.59 -7.56 -17.09
C GLU A 85 6.94 -8.25 -16.94
N ASP A 86 7.30 -8.53 -15.67
CA ASP A 86 8.50 -9.26 -15.28
C ASP A 86 9.83 -8.55 -15.62
N ILE A 87 9.83 -7.21 -15.50
CA ILE A 87 10.99 -6.37 -15.84
C ILE A 87 12.22 -6.70 -14.99
N THR A 88 12.05 -7.14 -13.75
CA THR A 88 13.15 -7.48 -12.83
C THR A 88 13.89 -8.77 -13.17
N ARG A 89 13.46 -9.49 -14.21
CA ARG A 89 14.14 -10.65 -14.81
C ARG A 89 14.36 -10.50 -16.30
N ALA A 90 14.08 -9.33 -16.87
CA ALA A 90 14.23 -9.06 -18.29
C ALA A 90 15.67 -8.65 -18.67
N ASP A 91 16.03 -8.86 -19.91
CA ASP A 91 17.25 -8.25 -20.47
C ASP A 91 17.01 -6.76 -20.67
N PHE A 92 17.52 -5.97 -19.74
CA PHE A 92 17.27 -4.53 -19.70
C PHE A 92 17.81 -3.82 -20.96
N TYR A 93 19.04 -4.09 -21.34
CA TYR A 93 19.68 -3.45 -22.50
C TYR A 93 19.29 -4.07 -23.83
N GLY A 94 19.05 -5.38 -23.86
CA GLY A 94 18.75 -6.09 -25.11
C GLY A 94 17.27 -6.12 -25.48
N PHE A 95 16.35 -5.73 -24.56
CA PHE A 95 14.93 -5.71 -24.86
C PHE A 95 14.20 -4.53 -24.23
N VAL A 96 14.32 -4.32 -22.90
CA VAL A 96 13.51 -3.32 -22.19
C VAL A 96 13.78 -1.92 -22.71
N LEU A 97 15.04 -1.53 -22.76
CA LEU A 97 15.46 -0.19 -23.17
C LEU A 97 15.09 0.10 -24.64
N PRO A 98 15.46 -0.75 -25.63
CA PRO A 98 15.05 -0.53 -27.03
C PRO A 98 13.53 -0.47 -27.21
N PHE A 99 12.78 -1.30 -26.50
CA PHE A 99 11.32 -1.27 -26.58
C PHE A 99 10.73 0.03 -26.00
N ALA A 100 11.28 0.53 -24.90
CA ALA A 100 10.86 1.81 -24.34
C ALA A 100 11.17 2.99 -25.27
N GLU A 101 12.33 2.98 -25.94
CA GLU A 101 12.69 4.00 -26.94
C GLU A 101 11.70 4.02 -28.10
N GLU A 102 11.32 2.86 -28.65
CA GLU A 102 10.30 2.75 -29.70
C GLU A 102 8.93 3.28 -29.25
N LEU A 103 8.54 3.01 -27.99
CA LEU A 103 7.29 3.56 -27.43
C LEU A 103 7.34 5.08 -27.32
N MET A 104 8.47 5.66 -26.91
CA MET A 104 8.62 7.11 -26.84
C MET A 104 8.59 7.76 -28.23
N TYR A 105 9.19 7.13 -29.23
CA TYR A 105 9.08 7.54 -30.63
C TYR A 105 7.61 7.55 -31.10
N LEU A 106 6.83 6.50 -30.82
CA LEU A 106 5.40 6.44 -31.14
C LEU A 106 4.57 7.47 -30.36
N SER A 107 4.94 7.76 -29.12
CA SER A 107 4.31 8.82 -28.33
C SER A 107 4.50 10.19 -28.96
N GLU A 108 5.72 10.49 -29.41
CA GLU A 108 6.03 11.75 -30.10
C GLU A 108 5.33 11.85 -31.46
N GLU A 109 5.38 10.78 -32.29
CA GLU A 109 4.76 10.73 -33.60
C GLU A 109 3.24 10.91 -33.55
N SER A 110 2.57 10.28 -32.58
CA SER A 110 1.11 10.35 -32.44
C SER A 110 0.60 11.59 -31.70
N GLY A 111 1.47 12.29 -30.95
CA GLY A 111 1.08 13.36 -30.05
C GLY A 111 0.27 12.90 -28.82
N LEU A 112 0.14 11.59 -28.58
CA LEU A 112 -0.53 11.00 -27.43
C LEU A 112 0.48 10.40 -26.44
N PRO A 113 0.34 10.68 -25.13
CA PRO A 113 1.27 10.11 -24.16
C PRO A 113 1.12 8.59 -24.06
N ILE A 114 2.25 7.90 -24.03
CA ILE A 114 2.34 6.46 -23.74
C ILE A 114 2.98 6.31 -22.37
N LYS A 115 2.23 5.77 -21.41
CA LYS A 115 2.78 5.46 -20.09
C LYS A 115 3.48 4.11 -20.08
N ILE A 116 4.58 4.03 -19.35
CA ILE A 116 5.31 2.78 -19.06
C ILE A 116 5.18 2.48 -17.58
N ARG A 117 4.59 1.34 -17.26
CA ARG A 117 4.54 0.79 -15.92
C ARG A 117 5.57 -0.32 -15.77
N ALA A 118 6.65 -0.05 -15.06
CA ALA A 118 7.66 -1.05 -14.73
C ALA A 118 7.09 -2.02 -13.68
N CYS A 119 6.98 -3.32 -14.04
CA CYS A 119 6.31 -4.31 -13.20
C CYS A 119 7.31 -5.30 -12.60
N ASP A 120 7.53 -5.19 -11.29
CA ASP A 120 8.22 -6.21 -10.49
C ASP A 120 7.24 -7.35 -10.16
N THR A 121 6.92 -8.12 -11.19
CA THR A 121 5.87 -9.15 -11.18
C THR A 121 6.10 -10.22 -10.12
N MET A 122 7.36 -10.54 -9.81
CA MET A 122 7.72 -11.57 -8.86
C MET A 122 8.17 -11.01 -7.50
N GLY A 123 8.05 -9.70 -7.28
CA GLY A 123 8.54 -9.05 -6.07
C GLY A 123 10.06 -9.19 -5.87
N TYR A 124 10.80 -9.44 -6.95
CA TYR A 124 12.22 -9.81 -6.91
C TYR A 124 13.16 -8.61 -7.01
N GLY A 125 12.64 -7.44 -7.30
CA GLY A 125 13.36 -6.18 -7.31
C GLY A 125 14.04 -5.87 -5.98
N VAL A 126 15.09 -5.06 -6.03
CA VAL A 126 15.80 -4.60 -4.84
C VAL A 126 16.11 -3.11 -4.96
N HIS A 127 15.94 -2.39 -3.85
CA HIS A 127 16.15 -0.94 -3.75
C HIS A 127 17.58 -0.58 -3.28
N TYR A 128 18.42 -1.58 -2.97
CA TYR A 128 19.73 -1.36 -2.39
C TYR A 128 20.67 -0.63 -3.34
N TYR A 129 21.48 0.29 -2.81
CA TYR A 129 22.54 0.92 -3.54
C TYR A 129 23.52 -0.12 -4.12
N GLY A 130 23.92 0.08 -5.36
CA GLY A 130 24.84 -0.84 -6.05
C GLY A 130 24.24 -2.14 -6.54
N ALA A 131 22.91 -2.35 -6.38
CA ALA A 131 22.25 -3.51 -6.96
C ALA A 131 22.36 -3.50 -8.50
N ALA A 132 22.65 -4.66 -9.09
CA ALA A 132 22.78 -4.78 -10.53
C ALA A 132 21.41 -4.93 -11.22
N LEU A 133 21.33 -4.46 -12.48
CA LEU A 133 20.24 -4.80 -13.38
C LEU A 133 20.23 -6.32 -13.66
N PRO A 134 19.05 -6.91 -13.89
CA PRO A 134 17.73 -6.28 -13.99
C PRO A 134 16.99 -6.12 -12.65
N ARG A 135 17.59 -6.46 -11.50
CA ARG A 135 16.93 -6.40 -10.19
C ARG A 135 16.91 -5.02 -9.53
N SER A 136 17.79 -4.14 -9.97
CA SER A 136 17.92 -2.80 -9.38
C SER A 136 16.72 -1.91 -9.71
N VAL A 137 15.88 -1.59 -8.73
CA VAL A 137 14.80 -0.60 -8.89
C VAL A 137 15.37 0.76 -9.30
N PRO A 138 16.39 1.32 -8.61
CA PRO A 138 17.06 2.54 -9.04
C PRO A 138 17.54 2.47 -10.49
N GLY A 139 18.22 1.37 -10.85
CA GLY A 139 18.80 1.19 -12.19
C GLY A 139 17.74 1.10 -13.30
N ILE A 140 16.62 0.41 -13.04
CA ILE A 140 15.49 0.33 -13.97
C ILE A 140 14.91 1.72 -14.24
N ILE A 141 14.54 2.44 -13.16
CA ILE A 141 13.88 3.75 -13.29
C ILE A 141 14.82 4.77 -13.91
N TYR A 142 16.07 4.82 -13.43
CA TYR A 142 17.09 5.69 -14.01
C TYR A 142 17.29 5.41 -15.50
N GLY A 143 17.40 4.13 -15.88
CA GLY A 143 17.62 3.76 -17.28
C GLY A 143 16.43 4.10 -18.19
N LEU A 144 15.20 3.84 -17.76
CA LEU A 144 13.99 4.24 -18.50
C LEU A 144 13.89 5.75 -18.64
N HIS A 145 14.14 6.51 -17.56
CA HIS A 145 14.04 7.95 -17.58
C HIS A 145 15.15 8.63 -18.40
N HIS A 146 16.41 8.21 -18.18
CA HIS A 146 17.56 8.92 -18.77
C HIS A 146 17.99 8.36 -20.14
N TYR A 147 17.92 7.03 -20.36
CA TYR A 147 18.36 6.45 -21.63
C TYR A 147 17.22 6.36 -22.64
N ALA A 148 16.06 5.80 -22.25
CA ALA A 148 14.89 5.78 -23.12
C ALA A 148 14.10 7.10 -23.14
N ARG A 149 14.50 8.10 -22.33
CA ARG A 149 13.88 9.42 -22.26
C ARG A 149 12.39 9.40 -21.90
N VAL A 150 11.96 8.41 -21.13
CA VAL A 150 10.59 8.34 -20.63
C VAL A 150 10.35 9.50 -19.67
N PRO A 151 9.41 10.42 -19.94
CA PRO A 151 9.10 11.48 -19.00
C PRO A 151 8.60 10.93 -17.66
N SER A 152 8.94 11.59 -16.55
CA SER A 152 8.51 11.17 -15.21
C SER A 152 7.01 10.95 -15.12
N GLU A 153 6.21 11.85 -15.67
CA GLU A 153 4.74 11.77 -15.69
C GLU A 153 4.17 10.61 -16.48
N GLN A 154 4.99 9.96 -17.31
CA GLN A 154 4.64 8.76 -18.07
C GLN A 154 5.25 7.48 -17.47
N LEU A 155 6.00 7.59 -16.36
CA LEU A 155 6.69 6.46 -15.73
C LEU A 155 6.01 6.07 -14.42
N GLU A 156 5.62 4.81 -14.33
CA GLU A 156 4.93 4.23 -13.17
C GLU A 156 5.64 2.96 -12.69
N TRP A 157 5.50 2.66 -11.40
CA TRP A 157 5.98 1.43 -10.78
C TRP A 157 4.82 0.55 -10.30
N HIS A 158 4.96 -0.77 -10.48
CA HIS A 158 4.09 -1.79 -9.92
C HIS A 158 4.93 -2.90 -9.30
N GLY A 159 4.57 -3.38 -8.13
CA GLY A 159 5.30 -4.46 -7.45
C GLY A 159 4.41 -5.41 -6.68
N HIS A 160 4.95 -6.62 -6.44
CA HIS A 160 4.40 -7.63 -5.55
C HIS A 160 5.26 -7.79 -4.29
N ASN A 161 4.68 -8.38 -3.25
CA ASN A 161 5.29 -8.42 -1.91
C ASN A 161 5.96 -9.76 -1.56
N ASP A 162 6.28 -10.58 -2.54
CA ASP A 162 6.81 -11.95 -2.33
C ASP A 162 8.10 -11.97 -1.48
N PHE A 163 8.84 -10.89 -1.44
CA PHE A 163 10.07 -10.75 -0.66
C PHE A 163 10.03 -9.61 0.37
N TYR A 164 8.85 -9.19 0.82
CA TYR A 164 8.66 -8.12 1.83
C TYR A 164 9.30 -6.76 1.46
N LYS A 165 9.43 -6.43 0.17
CA LYS A 165 10.11 -5.21 -0.28
C LYS A 165 9.21 -4.25 -1.07
N VAL A 166 7.94 -4.57 -1.22
CA VAL A 166 7.06 -3.85 -2.14
C VAL A 166 6.97 -2.36 -1.85
N VAL A 167 6.83 -1.97 -0.57
CA VAL A 167 6.74 -0.55 -0.15
C VAL A 167 8.08 0.16 -0.38
N SER A 168 9.19 -0.43 0.09
CA SER A 168 10.54 0.15 -0.10
C SER A 168 10.91 0.29 -1.58
N ASN A 169 10.54 -0.69 -2.42
CA ASN A 169 10.77 -0.63 -3.86
C ASN A 169 9.93 0.48 -4.51
N ALA A 170 8.66 0.63 -4.11
CA ALA A 170 7.76 1.66 -4.62
C ALA A 170 8.22 3.08 -4.23
N GLY A 171 8.57 3.30 -2.96
CA GLY A 171 9.14 4.58 -2.49
C GLY A 171 10.46 4.91 -3.20
N THR A 172 11.31 3.91 -3.43
CA THR A 172 12.54 4.08 -4.21
C THR A 172 12.24 4.47 -5.66
N ALA A 173 11.24 3.86 -6.30
CA ALA A 173 10.85 4.24 -7.66
C ALA A 173 10.43 5.72 -7.74
N TRP A 174 9.68 6.24 -6.76
CA TRP A 174 9.38 7.68 -6.67
C TRP A 174 10.65 8.53 -6.58
N MET A 175 11.58 8.17 -5.69
CA MET A 175 12.82 8.92 -5.48
C MET A 175 13.73 8.95 -6.73
N TYR A 176 13.57 8.00 -7.64
CA TYR A 176 14.36 7.91 -8.87
C TYR A 176 13.61 8.38 -10.14
N GLY A 177 12.38 8.89 -10.01
CA GLY A 177 11.72 9.61 -11.10
C GLY A 177 10.39 9.03 -11.60
N CYS A 178 9.82 8.00 -10.95
CA CYS A 178 8.43 7.63 -11.22
C CYS A 178 7.49 8.70 -10.68
N SER A 179 6.49 9.11 -11.47
CA SER A 179 5.43 10.00 -10.99
C SER A 179 4.40 9.28 -10.14
N SER A 180 4.20 7.98 -10.36
CA SER A 180 3.18 7.21 -9.67
C SER A 180 3.59 5.78 -9.37
N VAL A 181 2.97 5.22 -8.34
CA VAL A 181 3.05 3.81 -7.98
C VAL A 181 1.66 3.19 -8.02
N ASN A 182 1.58 1.96 -8.50
CA ASN A 182 0.34 1.21 -8.53
C ASN A 182 0.15 0.45 -7.22
N CYS A 183 -0.94 0.76 -6.53
CA CYS A 183 -1.30 0.19 -5.24
C CYS A 183 -2.67 -0.51 -5.30
N SER A 184 -2.96 -1.25 -4.24
CA SER A 184 -4.29 -1.79 -3.95
C SER A 184 -4.65 -1.52 -2.49
N LEU A 185 -5.94 -1.45 -2.18
CA LEU A 185 -6.41 -1.34 -0.80
C LEU A 185 -5.89 -2.54 0.01
N LEU A 186 -5.30 -2.27 1.17
CA LEU A 186 -4.75 -3.27 2.09
C LEU A 186 -3.69 -4.20 1.49
N GLY A 187 -3.11 -3.82 0.34
CA GLY A 187 -2.18 -4.66 -0.38
C GLY A 187 -2.80 -5.90 -1.01
N ILE A 188 -4.13 -5.96 -1.17
CA ILE A 188 -4.82 -7.10 -1.74
C ILE A 188 -4.34 -7.34 -3.17
N GLY A 189 -3.99 -8.60 -3.49
CA GLY A 189 -3.48 -8.98 -4.80
C GLY A 189 -3.14 -10.45 -4.88
N GLU A 190 -2.55 -10.87 -5.97
CA GLU A 190 -2.12 -12.25 -6.15
C GLU A 190 -0.99 -12.64 -5.21
N ARG A 191 -0.93 -13.91 -4.83
CA ARG A 191 0.10 -14.52 -3.95
C ARG A 191 0.20 -13.79 -2.61
N THR A 192 1.26 -13.02 -2.40
CA THR A 192 1.54 -12.26 -1.17
C THR A 192 1.03 -10.82 -1.20
N GLY A 193 0.34 -10.45 -2.26
CA GLY A 193 -0.28 -9.15 -2.45
C GLY A 193 0.57 -8.14 -3.21
N ASN A 194 -0.01 -6.96 -3.37
CA ASN A 194 0.53 -5.80 -4.05
C ASN A 194 1.04 -4.76 -3.04
N CYS A 195 1.46 -3.61 -3.55
CA CYS A 195 1.80 -2.47 -2.72
C CYS A 195 0.55 -1.92 -2.01
N PRO A 196 0.52 -1.85 -0.67
CA PRO A 196 -0.62 -1.30 0.05
C PRO A 196 -0.77 0.20 -0.17
N LEU A 197 -1.98 0.65 -0.54
CA LEU A 197 -2.27 2.07 -0.78
C LEU A 197 -2.04 2.90 0.48
N GLU A 198 -2.49 2.42 1.63
CA GLU A 198 -2.33 3.08 2.93
C GLU A 198 -0.85 3.30 3.29
N ALA A 199 0.00 2.31 2.99
CA ALA A 199 1.43 2.44 3.24
C ALA A 199 2.05 3.53 2.35
N MET A 200 1.66 3.60 1.08
CA MET A 200 2.22 4.58 0.16
C MET A 200 1.66 5.99 0.39
N ALA A 201 0.42 6.13 0.86
CA ALA A 201 -0.12 7.43 1.27
C ALA A 201 0.64 8.00 2.47
N ILE A 202 0.96 7.17 3.46
CA ILE A 202 1.78 7.56 4.62
C ILE A 202 3.24 7.81 4.21
N GLU A 203 3.82 6.99 3.35
CA GLU A 203 5.16 7.20 2.79
C GLU A 203 5.25 8.53 2.04
N TYR A 204 4.24 8.86 1.22
CA TYR A 204 4.13 10.15 0.54
C TYR A 204 4.14 11.31 1.54
N ALA A 205 3.27 11.25 2.54
CA ALA A 205 3.20 12.27 3.58
C ALA A 205 4.52 12.42 4.34
N SER A 206 5.19 11.32 4.63
CA SER A 206 6.49 11.27 5.28
C SER A 206 7.59 11.95 4.46
N LEU A 207 7.63 11.65 3.15
CA LEU A 207 8.64 12.21 2.24
C LEU A 207 8.38 13.69 1.91
N ARG A 208 7.12 14.11 1.83
CA ARG A 208 6.71 15.48 1.49
C ARG A 208 6.58 16.40 2.69
N GLY A 209 6.40 15.85 3.90
CA GLY A 209 6.11 16.62 5.10
C GLY A 209 4.69 17.21 5.13
N THR A 210 3.79 16.74 4.27
CA THR A 210 2.41 17.21 4.15
C THR A 210 1.49 16.11 3.66
N LEU A 211 0.22 16.17 4.03
CA LEU A 211 -0.83 15.28 3.52
C LEU A 211 -1.39 15.75 2.16
N ASP A 212 -1.07 16.97 1.72
CA ASP A 212 -1.58 17.59 0.48
C ASP A 212 -3.11 17.45 0.31
N GLY A 213 -3.84 17.58 1.43
CA GLY A 213 -5.30 17.49 1.45
C GLY A 213 -5.87 16.08 1.52
N MET A 214 -5.03 15.03 1.61
CA MET A 214 -5.52 13.67 1.84
C MET A 214 -6.09 13.53 3.25
N ASP A 215 -7.26 12.90 3.36
CA ASP A 215 -7.85 12.47 4.63
C ASP A 215 -7.51 10.99 4.85
N LEU A 216 -6.51 10.73 5.68
CA LEU A 216 -6.08 9.37 5.97
C LEU A 216 -6.92 8.67 7.05
N THR A 217 -7.91 9.34 7.66
CA THR A 217 -8.89 8.66 8.52
C THR A 217 -9.70 7.64 7.72
N ALA A 218 -9.90 7.89 6.42
CA ALA A 218 -10.51 6.97 5.47
C ALA A 218 -9.81 5.59 5.42
N VAL A 219 -8.53 5.51 5.75
CA VAL A 219 -7.78 4.22 5.81
C VAL A 219 -8.41 3.29 6.84
N THR A 220 -8.75 3.82 8.01
CA THR A 220 -9.42 3.05 9.07
C THR A 220 -10.83 2.64 8.67
N GLU A 221 -11.62 3.55 8.11
CA GLU A 221 -12.97 3.26 7.63
C GLU A 221 -12.99 2.19 6.53
N ILE A 222 -12.03 2.25 5.59
CA ILE A 222 -11.87 1.24 4.54
C ILE A 222 -11.52 -0.12 5.15
N ALA A 223 -10.59 -0.17 6.11
CA ALA A 223 -10.21 -1.41 6.77
C ALA A 223 -11.41 -2.06 7.48
N GLU A 224 -12.17 -1.30 8.25
CA GLU A 224 -13.37 -1.75 8.94
C GLU A 224 -14.45 -2.23 7.95
N TYR A 225 -14.65 -1.50 6.85
CA TYR A 225 -15.57 -1.91 5.78
C TYR A 225 -15.16 -3.24 5.16
N MET A 226 -13.88 -3.39 4.83
CA MET A 226 -13.35 -4.60 4.20
C MET A 226 -13.46 -5.84 5.12
N GLU A 227 -13.27 -5.67 6.43
CA GLU A 227 -13.50 -6.76 7.39
C GLU A 227 -14.98 -7.10 7.54
N ARG A 228 -15.83 -6.09 7.76
CA ARG A 228 -17.25 -6.29 8.10
C ARG A 228 -18.09 -6.67 6.89
N GLU A 229 -17.95 -5.97 5.76
CA GLU A 229 -18.85 -6.12 4.62
C GLU A 229 -18.30 -7.09 3.54
N ILE A 230 -16.99 -7.17 3.40
CA ILE A 230 -16.32 -8.03 2.41
C ILE A 230 -15.85 -9.35 3.04
N GLY A 231 -15.63 -9.36 4.37
CA GLY A 231 -15.16 -10.54 5.10
C GLY A 231 -13.67 -10.83 4.91
N ILE A 232 -12.87 -9.80 4.62
CA ILE A 232 -11.42 -9.95 4.51
C ILE A 232 -10.82 -9.96 5.91
N GLU A 233 -10.01 -10.96 6.21
CA GLU A 233 -9.26 -11.04 7.46
C GLU A 233 -8.00 -10.16 7.37
N ILE A 234 -7.94 -9.11 8.20
CA ILE A 234 -6.76 -8.26 8.34
C ILE A 234 -5.88 -8.80 9.47
N SER A 235 -4.59 -9.02 9.20
CA SER A 235 -3.65 -9.41 10.24
C SER A 235 -3.66 -8.39 11.39
N PRO A 236 -3.81 -8.81 12.65
CA PRO A 236 -3.85 -7.88 13.78
C PRO A 236 -2.65 -6.93 13.88
N ARG A 237 -1.51 -7.30 13.30
CA ARG A 237 -0.27 -6.52 13.31
C ARG A 237 0.06 -5.90 11.94
N GLN A 238 -0.89 -5.90 10.99
CA GLN A 238 -0.66 -5.23 9.72
C GLN A 238 -0.46 -3.73 9.97
N PRO A 239 0.61 -3.13 9.44
CA PRO A 239 0.87 -1.70 9.64
C PRO A 239 -0.35 -0.85 9.27
N PHE A 240 -0.62 0.17 10.08
CA PHE A 240 -1.69 1.18 9.94
C PHE A 240 -3.12 0.68 10.09
N VAL A 241 -3.44 -0.54 9.69
CA VAL A 241 -4.83 -1.07 9.61
C VAL A 241 -5.12 -2.20 10.58
N GLY A 242 -4.12 -2.96 11.02
CA GLY A 242 -4.30 -4.05 11.98
C GLY A 242 -4.74 -3.53 13.36
N ARG A 243 -5.61 -4.26 14.05
CA ARG A 243 -6.14 -3.84 15.36
C ARG A 243 -5.07 -3.65 16.45
N HIS A 244 -3.86 -4.20 16.26
CA HIS A 244 -2.74 -4.09 17.20
C HIS A 244 -1.54 -3.37 16.61
N PHE A 245 -1.67 -2.64 15.50
CA PHE A 245 -0.50 -2.05 14.83
C PHE A 245 0.22 -1.01 15.71
N ASN A 246 -0.52 -0.28 16.57
CA ASN A 246 -0.02 0.77 17.46
C ASN A 246 -0.17 0.41 18.94
N VAL A 247 -0.28 -0.89 19.25
CA VAL A 247 -0.39 -1.37 20.63
C VAL A 247 0.99 -1.63 21.23
N THR A 248 1.31 -0.95 22.32
CA THR A 248 2.49 -1.24 23.15
C THR A 248 2.11 -2.04 24.39
N ARG A 249 3.09 -2.74 25.00
CA ARG A 249 2.86 -3.61 26.17
C ARG A 249 3.82 -3.31 27.32
N ALA A 250 5.05 -2.90 27.03
CA ALA A 250 6.04 -2.64 28.04
C ALA A 250 5.66 -1.44 28.92
N GLY A 251 5.70 -1.58 30.25
CA GLY A 251 5.34 -0.52 31.19
C GLY A 251 6.15 0.76 30.99
N ILE A 252 7.44 0.65 30.60
CA ILE A 252 8.27 1.82 30.27
C ILE A 252 7.76 2.58 29.03
N HIS A 253 7.22 1.86 28.04
CA HIS A 253 6.63 2.47 26.84
C HIS A 253 5.30 3.15 27.19
N ALA A 254 4.47 2.49 28.00
CA ALA A 254 3.22 3.05 28.50
C ALA A 254 3.45 4.36 29.30
N ASP A 255 4.46 4.37 30.16
CA ASP A 255 4.83 5.56 30.93
C ASP A 255 5.36 6.69 30.02
N GLY A 256 6.07 6.35 28.96
CA GLY A 256 6.49 7.31 27.93
C GLY A 256 5.30 7.92 27.19
N LEU A 257 4.37 7.12 26.70
CA LEU A 257 3.15 7.58 26.02
C LEU A 257 2.29 8.50 26.90
N LEU A 258 2.23 8.25 28.22
CA LEU A 258 1.53 9.13 29.16
C LEU A 258 2.20 10.50 29.35
N LYS A 259 3.50 10.56 29.12
CA LYS A 259 4.27 11.82 29.22
C LYS A 259 4.17 12.63 27.94
N ASP A 260 4.39 11.96 26.82
CA ASP A 260 4.30 12.51 25.48
C ASP A 260 4.21 11.36 24.47
N GLU A 261 3.17 11.37 23.63
CA GLU A 261 2.95 10.33 22.64
C GLU A 261 4.08 10.23 21.61
N GLU A 262 4.73 11.36 21.27
CA GLU A 262 5.85 11.41 20.30
C GLU A 262 7.09 10.61 20.75
N ILE A 263 7.18 10.24 22.05
CA ILE A 263 8.28 9.39 22.53
C ILE A 263 8.27 8.01 21.85
N TYR A 264 7.09 7.48 21.52
CA TYR A 264 6.95 6.14 20.92
C TYR A 264 6.09 6.10 19.67
N ASN A 265 5.50 7.21 19.25
CA ASN A 265 4.80 7.38 17.98
C ASN A 265 5.47 8.48 17.17
N ILE A 266 5.86 8.15 15.93
CA ILE A 266 6.51 9.12 15.04
C ILE A 266 5.54 10.15 14.46
N PHE A 267 4.24 9.90 14.55
CA PHE A 267 3.17 10.81 14.18
C PHE A 267 1.92 10.54 15.03
N ASP A 268 1.05 11.52 15.16
CA ASP A 268 -0.22 11.41 15.89
C ASP A 268 -1.19 10.48 15.14
N THR A 269 -1.24 9.22 15.57
CA THR A 269 -2.08 8.19 14.94
C THR A 269 -3.57 8.43 15.22
N ALA A 270 -3.93 9.09 16.32
CA ALA A 270 -5.30 9.47 16.60
C ALA A 270 -5.81 10.50 15.60
N LYS A 271 -5.01 11.53 15.32
CA LYS A 271 -5.35 12.60 14.37
C LYS A 271 -5.32 12.13 12.92
N ILE A 272 -4.28 11.40 12.52
CA ILE A 272 -4.03 11.04 11.11
C ILE A 272 -4.89 9.86 10.69
N LEU A 273 -5.07 8.84 11.55
CA LEU A 273 -5.76 7.59 11.21
C LEU A 273 -7.06 7.38 12.00
N ASN A 274 -7.44 8.30 12.88
CA ASN A 274 -8.50 8.08 13.89
C ASN A 274 -8.27 6.81 14.74
N ARG A 275 -6.99 6.51 15.06
CA ARG A 275 -6.56 5.33 15.81
C ARG A 275 -5.58 5.71 16.91
N PRO A 276 -6.06 6.05 18.11
CA PRO A 276 -5.18 6.43 19.22
C PRO A 276 -4.22 5.29 19.58
N ALA A 277 -3.06 5.65 20.10
CA ALA A 277 -2.11 4.68 20.63
C ALA A 277 -2.75 3.90 21.79
N LEU A 278 -2.50 2.60 21.82
CA LEU A 278 -3.08 1.70 22.81
C LEU A 278 -1.96 1.03 23.64
N VAL A 279 -2.29 0.73 24.88
CA VAL A 279 -1.44 -0.06 25.79
C VAL A 279 -2.21 -1.31 26.17
N ALA A 280 -1.67 -2.47 25.79
CA ALA A 280 -2.22 -3.74 26.25
C ALA A 280 -1.83 -4.02 27.71
N VAL A 281 -2.74 -4.59 28.45
CA VAL A 281 -2.54 -4.96 29.87
C VAL A 281 -2.17 -6.44 29.98
N ASP A 282 -1.06 -6.73 30.66
CA ASP A 282 -0.58 -8.08 30.93
C ASP A 282 0.12 -8.19 32.30
N ALA A 283 0.79 -9.33 32.56
CA ALA A 283 1.51 -9.59 33.80
C ALA A 283 2.58 -8.54 34.16
N THR A 284 3.10 -7.83 33.19
CA THR A 284 4.17 -6.83 33.36
C THR A 284 3.66 -5.41 33.45
N SER A 285 2.34 -5.22 33.31
CA SER A 285 1.71 -3.90 33.29
C SER A 285 1.66 -3.31 34.70
N GLY A 286 2.34 -2.19 34.89
CA GLY A 286 2.22 -1.36 36.09
C GLY A 286 1.02 -0.45 36.01
N THR A 287 0.85 0.42 37.06
CA THR A 287 -0.22 1.42 37.08
C THR A 287 -0.26 2.33 35.86
N ALA A 288 0.89 2.66 35.25
CA ALA A 288 0.97 3.44 34.01
C ALA A 288 0.23 2.76 32.84
N GLY A 289 0.46 1.45 32.65
CA GLY A 289 -0.19 0.68 31.59
C GLY A 289 -1.70 0.60 31.77
N VAL A 290 -2.14 0.30 32.99
CA VAL A 290 -3.59 0.24 33.35
C VAL A 290 -4.25 1.60 33.16
N THR A 291 -3.63 2.68 33.66
CA THR A 291 -4.13 4.05 33.50
C THR A 291 -4.30 4.42 32.03
N HIS A 292 -3.27 4.13 31.20
CA HIS A 292 -3.34 4.43 29.79
C HIS A 292 -4.47 3.64 29.12
N TRP A 293 -4.59 2.35 29.42
CA TRP A 293 -5.67 1.52 28.89
C TRP A 293 -7.04 2.09 29.26
N LEU A 294 -7.29 2.39 30.51
CA LEU A 294 -8.55 2.99 31.00
C LEU A 294 -8.90 4.26 30.24
N ASN A 295 -7.98 5.22 30.19
CA ASN A 295 -8.24 6.50 29.54
C ASN A 295 -8.44 6.38 28.02
N SER A 296 -7.70 5.49 27.36
CA SER A 296 -7.80 5.27 25.92
C SER A 296 -9.06 4.47 25.54
N TYR A 297 -9.37 3.42 26.28
CA TYR A 297 -10.50 2.54 26.00
C TYR A 297 -11.84 3.27 26.20
N PHE A 298 -11.98 3.99 27.32
CA PHE A 298 -13.18 4.78 27.64
C PHE A 298 -13.16 6.18 27.01
N ARG A 299 -12.10 6.52 26.25
CA ARG A 299 -11.94 7.81 25.55
C ARG A 299 -12.06 9.03 26.46
N LEU A 300 -11.57 8.91 27.69
CA LEU A 300 -11.66 9.95 28.72
C LEU A 300 -10.77 11.16 28.37
N LYS A 301 -11.27 12.37 28.55
CA LYS A 301 -10.57 13.62 28.22
C LYS A 301 -10.80 14.69 29.28
N GLY A 302 -9.84 15.62 29.40
CA GLY A 302 -9.96 16.75 30.32
C GLY A 302 -10.09 16.29 31.76
N ASP A 303 -11.13 16.76 32.46
CA ASP A 303 -11.38 16.46 33.87
C ASP A 303 -11.82 15.02 34.14
N GLU A 304 -12.18 14.25 33.10
CA GLU A 304 -12.57 12.83 33.20
C GLU A 304 -11.36 11.89 33.22
N VAL A 305 -10.17 12.37 32.95
CA VAL A 305 -8.95 11.55 32.88
C VAL A 305 -8.60 10.96 34.21
N ILE A 306 -8.58 9.64 34.31
CA ILE A 306 -8.22 8.87 35.50
C ILE A 306 -6.72 8.99 35.77
N PRO A 307 -6.27 9.47 36.93
CA PRO A 307 -4.86 9.57 37.27
C PRO A 307 -4.28 8.21 37.70
N LYS A 308 -2.93 8.02 37.59
CA LYS A 308 -2.24 6.80 38.07
C LYS A 308 -2.46 6.45 39.54
N THR A 309 -2.84 7.43 40.32
CA THR A 309 -3.07 7.29 41.79
C THR A 309 -4.49 6.89 42.15
N ASP A 310 -5.35 6.77 41.14
CA ASP A 310 -6.74 6.38 41.35
C ASP A 310 -6.83 4.96 41.91
N PRO A 311 -7.68 4.73 42.95
CA PRO A 311 -7.88 3.39 43.52
C PRO A 311 -8.31 2.34 42.50
N LEU A 312 -9.12 2.69 41.48
CA LEU A 312 -9.54 1.81 40.41
C LEU A 312 -8.33 1.25 39.64
N VAL A 313 -7.33 2.09 39.34
CA VAL A 313 -6.10 1.68 38.64
C VAL A 313 -5.35 0.63 39.45
N THR A 314 -5.20 0.84 40.75
CA THR A 314 -4.47 -0.08 41.61
C THR A 314 -5.21 -1.41 41.78
N THR A 315 -6.53 -1.35 42.01
CA THR A 315 -7.38 -2.54 42.17
C THR A 315 -7.36 -3.38 40.86
N LEU A 316 -7.56 -2.76 39.71
CA LEU A 316 -7.53 -3.46 38.41
C LEU A 316 -6.18 -4.09 38.15
N ARG A 317 -5.07 -3.39 38.39
CA ARG A 317 -3.72 -3.95 38.29
C ARG A 317 -3.53 -5.19 39.14
N ASP A 318 -3.96 -5.14 40.39
CA ASP A 318 -3.77 -6.22 41.35
C ASP A 318 -4.61 -7.46 40.99
N LEU A 319 -5.85 -7.26 40.53
CA LEU A 319 -6.69 -8.34 40.01
C LEU A 319 -6.06 -8.99 38.75
N VAL A 320 -5.53 -8.18 37.85
CA VAL A 320 -4.79 -8.70 36.67
C VAL A 320 -3.59 -9.51 37.12
N ALA A 321 -2.77 -9.00 38.05
CA ALA A 321 -1.59 -9.71 38.56
C ALA A 321 -1.97 -11.05 39.20
N GLU A 322 -3.08 -11.12 39.92
CA GLU A 322 -3.61 -12.35 40.52
C GLU A 322 -3.98 -13.39 39.44
N LEU A 323 -4.67 -13.01 38.37
CA LEU A 323 -4.98 -13.92 37.26
C LEU A 323 -3.71 -14.56 36.66
N TYR A 324 -2.65 -13.77 36.51
CA TYR A 324 -1.38 -14.30 36.02
C TYR A 324 -0.67 -15.19 37.04
N ALA A 325 -0.76 -14.86 38.35
CA ALA A 325 -0.25 -15.73 39.42
C ALA A 325 -0.97 -17.10 39.46
N GLN A 326 -2.25 -17.13 39.03
CA GLN A 326 -3.06 -18.34 38.88
C GLN A 326 -2.78 -19.12 37.59
N GLY A 327 -1.84 -18.68 36.75
CA GLY A 327 -1.36 -19.42 35.57
C GLY A 327 -1.85 -18.90 34.22
N ARG A 328 -2.48 -17.73 34.15
CA ARG A 328 -2.78 -17.09 32.87
C ARG A 328 -1.49 -16.79 32.11
N ASN A 329 -1.47 -17.01 30.78
CA ASN A 329 -0.33 -16.78 29.91
C ASN A 329 -0.68 -15.97 28.64
N THR A 330 -1.94 -15.47 28.54
CA THR A 330 -2.40 -14.65 27.43
C THR A 330 -2.61 -13.20 27.89
N VAL A 331 -2.46 -12.24 26.97
CA VAL A 331 -2.78 -10.83 27.23
C VAL A 331 -4.24 -10.69 27.62
N MET A 332 -4.56 -9.71 28.48
CA MET A 332 -5.94 -9.39 28.83
C MET A 332 -6.69 -8.84 27.61
N GLY A 333 -7.89 -9.34 27.38
CA GLY A 333 -8.80 -8.80 26.37
C GLY A 333 -9.45 -7.51 26.85
N ASP A 334 -9.76 -6.61 25.93
CA ASP A 334 -10.42 -5.34 26.29
C ASP A 334 -11.79 -5.57 26.94
N GLU A 335 -12.59 -6.51 26.44
CA GLU A 335 -13.87 -6.89 27.01
C GLU A 335 -13.73 -7.49 28.42
N GLU A 336 -12.70 -8.29 28.67
CA GLU A 336 -12.42 -8.84 29.98
C GLU A 336 -12.08 -7.75 30.98
N LEU A 337 -11.24 -6.79 30.60
CA LEU A 337 -10.85 -5.65 31.40
C LEU A 337 -12.07 -4.73 31.70
N GLU A 338 -12.93 -4.50 30.70
CA GLU A 338 -14.15 -3.73 30.86
C GLU A 338 -15.09 -4.37 31.91
N ILE A 339 -15.28 -5.69 31.84
CA ILE A 339 -16.09 -6.42 32.83
C ILE A 339 -15.49 -6.26 34.23
N MET A 340 -14.14 -6.36 34.35
CA MET A 340 -13.48 -6.17 35.64
C MET A 340 -13.70 -4.75 36.21
N VAL A 341 -13.56 -3.72 35.35
CA VAL A 341 -13.81 -2.32 35.77
C VAL A 341 -15.24 -2.15 36.27
N ARG A 342 -16.22 -2.62 35.50
CA ARG A 342 -17.65 -2.55 35.93
C ARG A 342 -17.93 -3.29 37.24
N THR A 343 -17.23 -4.38 37.51
CA THR A 343 -17.35 -5.13 38.74
C THR A 343 -16.79 -4.34 39.94
N ILE A 344 -15.61 -3.69 39.76
CA ILE A 344 -14.99 -2.85 40.78
C ILE A 344 -15.86 -1.64 41.12
N ASP A 345 -16.49 -0.99 40.13
CA ASP A 345 -17.34 0.18 40.30
C ASP A 345 -18.68 -0.13 41.04
N THR A 346 -19.04 -1.41 41.11
CA THR A 346 -20.29 -1.85 41.78
C THR A 346 -20.09 -2.33 43.19
N GLU A 347 -18.85 -2.51 43.65
CA GLU A 347 -18.48 -2.81 45.02
C GLU A 347 -18.07 -1.54 45.82
#